data_141a1f1acc13c2e0e76c09fadaf1c79e
#
_entry.id   141a1f1acc13c2e0e76c09fadaf1c79e
#
_cell.length_a   1.000
_cell.length_b   1.000
_cell.length_c   1.000
_cell.angle_alpha   90.00
_cell.angle_beta   90.00
_cell.angle_gamma   90.00
#
_symmetry.space_group_name_H-M   'P 1'
#
loop_
_entity.id
_entity.type
_entity.pdbx_description
1 polymer ?
#
loop_
_entity_poly.entity_id
_entity_poly.type
_entity_poly.pdbx_seq_one_letter_code
_entity_poly.pdbx_strand_id
1 'polypeptide(L)'
;MKDELDMNANLLVEFLQKPSAEFTKADIVSYIKEKNIRMVNFMYPAGDGRLKTLNFVINNAAYLDAILTCGERVDGSSLFSFIEAGSSDLYVIPRFRTAFIDPFSELPTLSMLCSFFNKDGEPLESSPEYTLHKASKAFSDVTGMQFEAMGELEYYVIADEEDLFPATDQRGYHESGPYAKFNQFRTQCMQYIAQAGGQIKYGHSEVGNFTLNGKIYEQNEIEFLPTRVEDAADQLMIAKWVIRNLAYEYGLNITFAPKITAGKAGSGLHIHMRIMKDGKNQMLQDGVLSETARKAIAGMMKLAPSITAVSYTHL
;
A
#
# COMPACT_ATOMS: atom_id res chain seq x y z
N MET A 1 12.51 8.72 -17.66
CA MET A 1 12.57 7.27 -17.98
C MET A 1 13.90 6.63 -17.60
N LYS A 2 15.08 7.07 -18.06
CA LYS A 2 16.35 6.42 -17.68
C LYS A 2 16.64 6.59 -16.18
N ASP A 3 16.36 7.75 -15.62
CA ASP A 3 16.58 8.08 -14.21
C ASP A 3 15.60 7.35 -13.25
N GLU A 4 14.44 6.92 -13.72
CA GLU A 4 13.45 6.17 -12.93
C GLU A 4 13.77 4.67 -12.82
N LEU A 5 14.62 4.17 -13.71
CA LEU A 5 15.04 2.76 -13.72
C LEU A 5 16.36 2.55 -13.01
N ASP A 6 17.22 3.56 -13.02
CA ASP A 6 18.53 3.50 -12.38
C ASP A 6 18.37 3.53 -10.86
N MET A 7 19.04 2.61 -10.17
CA MET A 7 18.95 2.41 -8.72
C MET A 7 17.53 2.12 -8.19
N ASN A 8 16.60 1.65 -9.03
CA ASN A 8 15.27 1.28 -8.57
C ASN A 8 15.34 0.05 -7.66
N ALA A 9 14.69 0.15 -6.50
CA ALA A 9 14.73 -0.92 -5.51
C ALA A 9 13.93 -2.19 -5.91
N ASN A 10 12.95 -2.06 -6.84
CA ASN A 10 12.16 -3.20 -7.30
C ASN A 10 13.01 -4.08 -8.25
N LEU A 11 13.24 -5.32 -7.83
CA LEU A 11 14.08 -6.27 -8.57
C LEU A 11 13.55 -6.62 -9.97
N LEU A 12 12.25 -6.52 -10.21
CA LEU A 12 11.67 -6.71 -11.54
C LEU A 12 11.98 -5.51 -12.46
N VAL A 13 11.89 -4.29 -11.92
CA VAL A 13 12.24 -3.07 -12.67
C VAL A 13 13.71 -3.10 -13.04
N GLU A 14 14.59 -3.46 -12.10
CA GLU A 14 16.02 -3.62 -12.33
C GLU A 14 16.32 -4.65 -13.41
N PHE A 15 15.68 -5.82 -13.35
CA PHE A 15 15.91 -6.89 -14.32
C PHE A 15 15.32 -6.57 -15.70
N LEU A 16 14.09 -6.10 -15.76
CA LEU A 16 13.37 -5.85 -17.01
C LEU A 16 13.78 -4.55 -17.70
N GLN A 17 14.46 -3.66 -17.00
CA GLN A 17 14.87 -2.32 -17.48
C GLN A 17 13.69 -1.53 -18.07
N LYS A 18 12.53 -1.64 -17.41
CA LYS A 18 11.31 -0.91 -17.79
C LYS A 18 10.45 -0.58 -16.56
N PRO A 19 9.65 0.51 -16.60
CA PRO A 19 8.77 0.89 -15.50
C PRO A 19 7.74 -0.19 -15.21
N SER A 20 7.38 -0.38 -13.94
CA SER A 20 6.38 -1.37 -13.52
C SER A 20 5.01 -1.17 -14.18
N ALA A 21 4.62 0.08 -14.47
CA ALA A 21 3.39 0.40 -15.19
C ALA A 21 3.29 -0.26 -16.59
N GLU A 22 4.42 -0.65 -17.17
CA GLU A 22 4.51 -1.26 -18.48
C GLU A 22 4.68 -2.79 -18.43
N PHE A 23 4.67 -3.40 -17.27
CA PHE A 23 4.81 -4.85 -17.12
C PHE A 23 3.68 -5.60 -17.81
N THR A 24 4.06 -6.60 -18.60
CA THR A 24 3.15 -7.49 -19.31
C THR A 24 3.23 -8.92 -18.75
N LYS A 25 2.28 -9.77 -19.11
CA LYS A 25 2.34 -11.20 -18.78
C LYS A 25 3.65 -11.84 -19.26
N ALA A 26 4.12 -11.46 -20.45
CA ALA A 26 5.37 -11.98 -21.01
C ALA A 26 6.59 -11.62 -20.15
N ASP A 27 6.64 -10.40 -19.61
CA ASP A 27 7.70 -9.96 -18.70
C ASP A 27 7.70 -10.77 -17.40
N ILE A 28 6.51 -10.99 -16.82
CA ILE A 28 6.35 -11.81 -15.60
C ILE A 28 6.82 -13.24 -15.85
N VAL A 29 6.41 -13.85 -16.96
CA VAL A 29 6.84 -15.23 -17.33
C VAL A 29 8.34 -15.29 -17.57
N SER A 30 8.92 -14.28 -18.22
CA SER A 30 10.36 -14.19 -18.44
C SER A 30 11.13 -14.10 -17.12
N TYR A 31 10.70 -13.23 -16.21
CA TYR A 31 11.30 -13.08 -14.89
C TYR A 31 11.23 -14.39 -14.08
N ILE A 32 10.05 -15.04 -14.05
CA ILE A 32 9.83 -16.31 -13.36
C ILE A 32 10.83 -17.39 -13.83
N LYS A 33 11.03 -17.52 -15.15
CA LYS A 33 11.94 -18.48 -15.73
C LYS A 33 13.40 -18.18 -15.37
N GLU A 34 13.82 -16.93 -15.57
CA GLU A 34 15.20 -16.51 -15.40
C GLU A 34 15.65 -16.55 -13.94
N LYS A 35 14.77 -16.17 -13.03
CA LYS A 35 15.03 -16.15 -11.59
C LYS A 35 14.61 -17.42 -10.86
N ASN A 36 14.18 -18.46 -11.60
CA ASN A 36 13.77 -19.74 -11.06
C ASN A 36 12.73 -19.62 -9.93
N ILE A 37 11.77 -18.73 -10.14
CA ILE A 37 10.65 -18.53 -9.21
C ILE A 37 9.82 -19.82 -9.14
N ARG A 38 9.43 -20.24 -7.93
CA ARG A 38 8.73 -21.50 -7.67
C ARG A 38 7.26 -21.33 -7.35
N MET A 39 6.92 -20.17 -6.78
CA MET A 39 5.56 -19.85 -6.32
C MET A 39 5.09 -18.53 -6.91
N VAL A 40 3.78 -18.43 -7.10
CA VAL A 40 3.12 -17.15 -7.41
C VAL A 40 2.03 -16.92 -6.38
N ASN A 41 1.96 -15.71 -5.84
CA ASN A 41 0.92 -15.29 -4.93
C ASN A 41 0.00 -14.28 -5.61
N PHE A 42 -1.30 -14.52 -5.54
CA PHE A 42 -2.33 -13.54 -5.84
C PHE A 42 -2.82 -12.91 -4.54
N MET A 43 -2.66 -11.60 -4.41
CA MET A 43 -3.00 -10.85 -3.21
C MET A 43 -4.13 -9.87 -3.51
N TYR A 44 -5.08 -9.74 -2.59
CA TYR A 44 -6.23 -8.86 -2.78
C TYR A 44 -6.79 -8.38 -1.42
N PRO A 45 -7.33 -7.15 -1.35
CA PRO A 45 -7.94 -6.65 -0.12
C PRO A 45 -9.30 -7.31 0.12
N ALA A 46 -9.57 -7.69 1.37
CA ALA A 46 -10.90 -8.10 1.80
C ALA A 46 -11.61 -6.98 2.57
N GLY A 47 -12.85 -7.21 2.97
CA GLY A 47 -13.67 -6.24 3.68
C GLY A 47 -13.11 -5.80 5.05
N ASP A 48 -12.17 -6.57 5.62
CA ASP A 48 -11.45 -6.22 6.86
C ASP A 48 -10.20 -5.35 6.62
N GLY A 49 -9.95 -4.88 5.38
CA GLY A 49 -8.82 -4.05 5.02
C GLY A 49 -7.46 -4.76 5.05
N ARG A 50 -7.45 -6.09 5.14
CA ARG A 50 -6.22 -6.89 5.08
C ARG A 50 -6.04 -7.52 3.70
N LEU A 51 -4.79 -7.67 3.26
CA LEU A 51 -4.47 -8.47 2.09
C LEU A 51 -4.65 -9.96 2.40
N LYS A 52 -5.46 -10.62 1.60
CA LYS A 52 -5.58 -12.08 1.55
C LYS A 52 -4.68 -12.60 0.43
N THR A 53 -4.31 -13.88 0.49
CA THR A 53 -3.35 -14.45 -0.45
C THR A 53 -3.80 -15.84 -0.89
N LEU A 54 -3.73 -16.08 -2.20
CA LEU A 54 -3.71 -17.42 -2.79
C LEU A 54 -2.29 -17.76 -3.21
N ASN A 55 -1.83 -18.94 -2.83
CA ASN A 55 -0.50 -19.43 -3.14
C ASN A 55 -0.56 -20.50 -4.24
N PHE A 56 0.12 -20.25 -5.35
CA PHE A 56 0.20 -21.18 -6.48
C PHE A 56 1.58 -21.78 -6.62
N VAL A 57 1.67 -23.10 -6.66
CA VAL A 57 2.87 -23.81 -7.12
C VAL A 57 2.90 -23.78 -8.65
N ILE A 58 4.01 -23.41 -9.25
CA ILE A 58 4.17 -23.43 -10.70
C ILE A 58 4.40 -24.86 -11.16
N ASN A 59 3.31 -25.56 -11.50
CA ASN A 59 3.36 -26.96 -11.93
C ASN A 59 3.98 -27.12 -13.34
N ASN A 60 3.65 -26.23 -14.26
CA ASN A 60 4.19 -26.17 -15.61
C ASN A 60 3.83 -24.83 -16.28
N ALA A 61 4.37 -24.58 -17.47
CA ALA A 61 4.17 -23.34 -18.20
C ALA A 61 2.70 -23.10 -18.64
N ALA A 62 1.98 -24.16 -18.99
CA ALA A 62 0.57 -24.04 -19.41
C ALA A 62 -0.32 -23.64 -18.23
N TYR A 63 -0.09 -24.23 -17.05
CA TYR A 63 -0.80 -23.86 -15.83
C TYR A 63 -0.49 -22.41 -15.41
N LEU A 64 0.79 -22.03 -15.43
CA LEU A 64 1.18 -20.63 -15.16
C LEU A 64 0.50 -19.66 -16.13
N ASP A 65 0.50 -19.96 -17.41
CA ASP A 65 -0.18 -19.11 -18.41
C ASP A 65 -1.68 -18.99 -18.14
N ALA A 66 -2.33 -20.08 -17.75
CA ALA A 66 -3.76 -20.11 -17.43
C ALA A 66 -4.07 -19.20 -16.23
N ILE A 67 -3.38 -19.34 -15.10
CA ILE A 67 -3.67 -18.52 -13.90
C ILE A 67 -3.33 -17.05 -14.13
N LEU A 68 -2.27 -16.73 -14.87
CA LEU A 68 -1.93 -15.34 -15.20
C LEU A 68 -2.91 -14.69 -16.18
N THR A 69 -3.62 -15.49 -16.99
CA THR A 69 -4.59 -14.99 -17.97
C THR A 69 -6.00 -14.89 -17.41
N CYS A 70 -6.47 -15.98 -16.76
CA CYS A 70 -7.86 -16.11 -16.32
C CYS A 70 -8.05 -15.74 -14.85
N GLY A 71 -6.96 -15.61 -14.10
CA GLY A 71 -7.04 -15.47 -12.65
C GLY A 71 -7.51 -16.75 -11.97
N GLU A 72 -8.09 -16.62 -10.78
CA GLU A 72 -8.62 -17.73 -10.00
C GLU A 72 -9.96 -17.35 -9.37
N ARG A 73 -10.84 -18.34 -9.24
CA ARG A 73 -12.13 -18.19 -8.58
C ARG A 73 -11.98 -18.18 -7.06
N VAL A 74 -12.69 -17.27 -6.41
CA VAL A 74 -12.76 -17.14 -4.96
C VAL A 74 -14.22 -16.99 -4.49
N ASP A 75 -14.46 -17.35 -3.23
CA ASP A 75 -15.75 -17.13 -2.59
C ASP A 75 -15.84 -15.70 -2.05
N GLY A 76 -16.60 -14.85 -2.76
CA GLY A 76 -16.81 -13.45 -2.39
C GLY A 76 -17.53 -13.26 -1.06
N SER A 77 -18.41 -14.20 -0.66
CA SER A 77 -19.14 -14.11 0.60
C SER A 77 -18.22 -14.27 1.82
N SER A 78 -17.10 -14.99 1.66
CA SER A 78 -16.05 -15.11 2.66
C SER A 78 -15.12 -13.88 2.72
N LEU A 79 -15.16 -13.02 1.71
CA LEU A 79 -14.33 -11.83 1.60
C LEU A 79 -15.07 -10.54 1.96
N PHE A 80 -16.35 -10.46 1.61
CA PHE A 80 -17.17 -9.26 1.75
C PHE A 80 -18.53 -9.59 2.34
N SER A 81 -18.87 -8.97 3.45
CA SER A 81 -20.14 -9.20 4.16
C SER A 81 -21.40 -8.79 3.39
N PHE A 82 -21.24 -8.00 2.33
CA PHE A 82 -22.35 -7.57 1.45
C PHE A 82 -22.60 -8.51 0.26
N ILE A 83 -21.82 -9.57 0.11
CA ILE A 83 -21.99 -10.56 -0.98
C ILE A 83 -22.73 -11.78 -0.40
N GLU A 84 -23.85 -12.13 -1.04
CA GLU A 84 -24.67 -13.28 -0.64
C GLU A 84 -24.04 -14.60 -1.13
N ALA A 85 -24.11 -15.66 -0.31
CA ALA A 85 -23.52 -16.96 -0.59
C ALA A 85 -24.07 -17.62 -1.89
N GLY A 86 -25.31 -17.32 -2.27
CA GLY A 86 -25.94 -17.88 -3.47
C GLY A 86 -25.41 -17.33 -4.80
N SER A 87 -24.63 -16.24 -4.78
CA SER A 87 -24.02 -15.59 -5.97
C SER A 87 -22.62 -15.08 -5.66
N SER A 88 -21.84 -15.88 -4.93
CA SER A 88 -20.58 -15.43 -4.34
C SER A 88 -19.34 -15.65 -5.22
N ASP A 89 -19.47 -16.27 -6.38
CA ASP A 89 -18.33 -16.51 -7.27
C ASP A 89 -17.72 -15.20 -7.78
N LEU A 90 -16.51 -14.92 -7.35
CA LEU A 90 -15.67 -13.84 -7.86
C LEU A 90 -14.41 -14.43 -8.48
N TYR A 91 -13.78 -13.66 -9.35
CA TYR A 91 -12.49 -13.98 -9.96
C TYR A 91 -11.47 -12.91 -9.58
N VAL A 92 -10.30 -13.34 -9.15
CA VAL A 92 -9.16 -12.45 -8.85
C VAL A 92 -8.15 -12.53 -10.00
N ILE A 93 -7.98 -11.43 -10.73
CA ILE A 93 -7.11 -11.34 -11.91
C ILE A 93 -5.89 -10.48 -11.56
N PRO A 94 -4.65 -11.00 -11.76
CA PRO A 94 -3.43 -10.29 -11.34
C PRO A 94 -3.19 -9.02 -12.16
N ARG A 95 -2.73 -7.98 -11.47
CA ARG A 95 -2.27 -6.72 -12.05
C ARG A 95 -0.75 -6.74 -12.13
N PHE A 96 -0.19 -7.04 -13.30
CA PHE A 96 1.25 -7.27 -13.49
C PHE A 96 2.11 -6.09 -13.04
N ARG A 97 1.62 -4.86 -13.15
CA ARG A 97 2.32 -3.64 -12.69
C ARG A 97 2.63 -3.64 -11.18
N THR A 98 1.95 -4.47 -10.41
CA THR A 98 2.13 -4.57 -8.94
C THR A 98 3.05 -5.71 -8.53
N ALA A 99 3.72 -6.37 -9.48
CA ALA A 99 4.54 -7.54 -9.22
C ALA A 99 5.80 -7.20 -8.39
N PHE A 100 6.07 -8.02 -7.38
CA PHE A 100 7.26 -7.92 -6.54
C PHE A 100 7.68 -9.31 -6.02
N ILE A 101 8.92 -9.41 -5.56
CA ILE A 101 9.41 -10.62 -4.89
C ILE A 101 8.98 -10.57 -3.42
N ASP A 102 8.36 -11.65 -2.96
CA ASP A 102 7.91 -11.77 -1.57
C ASP A 102 9.13 -11.86 -0.63
N PRO A 103 9.36 -10.85 0.24
CA PRO A 103 10.53 -10.83 1.12
C PRO A 103 10.40 -11.76 2.33
N PHE A 104 9.21 -12.34 2.56
CA PHE A 104 8.91 -13.19 3.72
C PHE A 104 8.81 -14.68 3.35
N SER A 105 8.93 -15.02 2.08
CA SER A 105 8.85 -16.40 1.63
C SER A 105 10.24 -17.04 1.56
N GLU A 106 10.43 -18.19 2.22
CA GLU A 106 11.65 -19.00 2.09
C GLU A 106 11.85 -19.55 0.67
N LEU A 107 10.76 -19.79 -0.04
CA LEU A 107 10.79 -20.22 -1.44
C LEU A 107 10.77 -19.00 -2.36
N PRO A 108 11.51 -19.00 -3.48
CA PRO A 108 11.43 -17.92 -4.47
C PRO A 108 9.99 -17.73 -4.95
N THR A 109 9.35 -16.64 -4.51
CA THR A 109 7.93 -16.36 -4.70
C THR A 109 7.73 -14.98 -5.31
N LEU A 110 6.90 -14.91 -6.35
CA LEU A 110 6.44 -13.66 -6.96
C LEU A 110 5.03 -13.35 -6.48
N SER A 111 4.82 -12.17 -5.90
CA SER A 111 3.52 -11.69 -5.44
C SER A 111 2.98 -10.58 -6.34
N MET A 112 1.66 -10.56 -6.56
CA MET A 112 0.97 -9.53 -7.33
C MET A 112 -0.37 -9.20 -6.68
N LEU A 113 -0.75 -7.92 -6.69
CA LEU A 113 -2.12 -7.53 -6.35
C LEU A 113 -3.07 -7.90 -7.49
N CYS A 114 -4.31 -8.24 -7.12
CA CYS A 114 -5.36 -8.62 -8.07
C CYS A 114 -6.53 -7.65 -8.00
N SER A 115 -7.28 -7.58 -9.10
CA SER A 115 -8.61 -6.94 -9.17
C SER A 115 -9.71 -8.00 -9.16
N PHE A 116 -10.89 -7.63 -8.66
CA PHE A 116 -12.05 -8.51 -8.60
C PHE A 116 -12.94 -8.38 -9.83
N PHE A 117 -13.37 -9.52 -10.35
CA PHE A 117 -14.32 -9.62 -11.46
C PHE A 117 -15.45 -10.57 -11.08
N ASN A 118 -16.63 -10.36 -11.68
CA ASN A 118 -17.74 -11.28 -11.57
C ASN A 118 -17.62 -12.44 -12.60
N LYS A 119 -18.57 -13.38 -12.56
CA LYS A 119 -18.63 -14.54 -13.47
C LYS A 119 -18.79 -14.18 -14.95
N ASP A 120 -19.22 -12.96 -15.27
CA ASP A 120 -19.44 -12.47 -16.62
C ASP A 120 -18.20 -11.72 -17.16
N GLY A 121 -17.12 -11.67 -16.37
CA GLY A 121 -15.87 -10.99 -16.72
C GLY A 121 -15.91 -9.48 -16.54
N GLU A 122 -16.93 -8.95 -15.83
CA GLU A 122 -17.05 -7.54 -15.53
C GLU A 122 -16.40 -7.25 -14.18
N PRO A 123 -15.76 -6.07 -14.00
CA PRO A 123 -15.21 -5.67 -12.71
C PRO A 123 -16.27 -5.66 -11.60
N LEU A 124 -15.89 -6.06 -10.39
CA LEU A 124 -16.80 -5.98 -9.24
C LEU A 124 -17.03 -4.51 -8.86
N GLU A 125 -18.21 -3.99 -9.14
CA GLU A 125 -18.59 -2.57 -8.97
C GLU A 125 -18.39 -2.03 -7.55
N SER A 126 -18.53 -2.89 -6.55
CA SER A 126 -18.40 -2.55 -5.12
C SER A 126 -17.00 -2.77 -4.55
N SER A 127 -16.05 -3.27 -5.33
CA SER A 127 -14.70 -3.44 -4.82
C SER A 127 -14.00 -2.09 -4.62
N PRO A 128 -13.18 -1.95 -3.55
CA PRO A 128 -12.51 -0.68 -3.25
C PRO A 128 -11.62 -0.19 -4.39
N GLU A 129 -10.83 -1.08 -4.98
CA GLU A 129 -9.91 -0.72 -6.06
C GLU A 129 -10.64 -0.27 -7.33
N TYR A 130 -11.78 -0.91 -7.67
CA TYR A 130 -12.55 -0.51 -8.84
C TYR A 130 -13.32 0.80 -8.60
N THR A 131 -13.79 1.03 -7.38
CA THR A 131 -14.38 2.32 -6.97
C THR A 131 -13.38 3.45 -7.15
N LEU A 132 -12.13 3.26 -6.73
CA LEU A 132 -11.05 4.23 -6.93
C LEU A 132 -10.73 4.40 -8.41
N HIS A 133 -10.66 3.32 -9.19
CA HIS A 133 -10.46 3.35 -10.63
C HIS A 133 -11.52 4.19 -11.35
N LYS A 134 -12.81 3.95 -11.03
CA LYS A 134 -13.92 4.75 -11.60
C LYS A 134 -13.79 6.24 -11.28
N ALA A 135 -13.43 6.57 -10.04
CA ALA A 135 -13.24 7.96 -9.62
C ALA A 135 -12.05 8.62 -10.34
N SER A 136 -10.92 7.92 -10.43
CA SER A 136 -9.71 8.36 -11.14
C SER A 136 -9.99 8.60 -12.62
N LYS A 137 -10.67 7.62 -13.27
CA LYS A 137 -11.07 7.74 -14.67
C LYS A 137 -12.03 8.91 -14.91
N ALA A 138 -13.08 9.04 -14.09
CA ALA A 138 -14.04 10.13 -14.21
C ALA A 138 -13.37 11.49 -14.05
N PHE A 139 -12.43 11.62 -13.11
CA PHE A 139 -11.65 12.85 -12.94
C PHE A 139 -10.86 13.18 -14.21
N SER A 140 -10.16 12.20 -14.77
CA SER A 140 -9.36 12.38 -15.99
C SER A 140 -10.24 12.72 -17.21
N ASP A 141 -11.35 12.02 -17.40
CA ASP A 141 -12.29 12.23 -18.51
C ASP A 141 -12.88 13.65 -18.49
N VAL A 142 -13.24 14.15 -17.30
CA VAL A 142 -13.87 15.49 -17.14
C VAL A 142 -12.86 16.62 -17.22
N THR A 143 -11.65 16.42 -16.69
CA THR A 143 -10.69 17.52 -16.50
C THR A 143 -9.54 17.51 -17.51
N GLY A 144 -9.25 16.36 -18.13
CA GLY A 144 -8.03 16.12 -18.90
C GLY A 144 -6.76 16.17 -18.03
N MET A 145 -6.89 15.96 -16.71
CA MET A 145 -5.80 16.01 -15.73
C MET A 145 -5.66 14.67 -15.01
N GLN A 146 -4.52 14.47 -14.37
CA GLN A 146 -4.23 13.32 -13.54
C GLN A 146 -4.24 13.72 -12.07
N PHE A 147 -4.90 12.91 -11.25
CA PHE A 147 -4.88 13.03 -9.80
C PHE A 147 -3.76 12.15 -9.22
N GLU A 148 -2.89 12.75 -8.44
CA GLU A 148 -1.83 12.06 -7.72
C GLU A 148 -1.96 12.28 -6.22
N ALA A 149 -1.55 11.27 -5.46
CA ALA A 149 -1.59 11.29 -4.01
C ALA A 149 -0.36 10.62 -3.40
N MET A 150 -0.10 10.95 -2.15
CA MET A 150 0.81 10.23 -1.27
C MET A 150 0.20 10.12 0.13
N GLY A 151 0.57 9.08 0.86
CA GLY A 151 0.19 8.92 2.26
C GLY A 151 1.37 9.12 3.19
N GLU A 152 1.07 9.59 4.41
CA GLU A 152 1.94 9.56 5.57
C GLU A 152 1.39 8.48 6.49
N LEU A 153 2.04 7.32 6.50
CA LEU A 153 1.53 6.14 7.23
C LEU A 153 2.14 6.08 8.62
N GLU A 154 1.35 6.48 9.62
CA GLU A 154 1.73 6.38 11.02
C GLU A 154 1.25 5.06 11.65
N TYR A 155 2.05 4.53 12.56
CA TYR A 155 1.73 3.32 13.32
C TYR A 155 2.52 3.26 14.63
N TYR A 156 1.94 2.59 15.63
CA TYR A 156 2.66 2.29 16.86
C TYR A 156 3.28 0.90 16.81
N VAL A 157 4.53 0.82 17.24
CA VAL A 157 5.20 -0.43 17.61
C VAL A 157 5.08 -0.61 19.12
N ILE A 158 4.73 -1.82 19.55
CA ILE A 158 4.46 -2.16 20.95
C ILE A 158 5.34 -3.35 21.32
N ALA A 159 6.16 -3.19 22.36
CA ALA A 159 7.04 -4.22 22.90
C ALA A 159 7.12 -4.18 24.41
N ASP A 160 7.85 -5.11 24.99
CA ASP A 160 8.15 -5.05 26.43
C ASP A 160 9.01 -3.84 26.77
N GLU A 161 8.78 -3.25 27.93
CA GLU A 161 9.56 -2.12 28.42
C GLU A 161 11.01 -2.56 28.69
N GLU A 162 11.96 -1.69 28.34
CA GLU A 162 13.37 -1.84 28.68
C GLU A 162 13.90 -0.58 29.36
N ASP A 163 14.82 -0.75 30.31
CA ASP A 163 15.34 0.33 31.14
C ASP A 163 16.45 1.15 30.46
N LEU A 164 17.07 0.62 29.40
CA LEU A 164 18.20 1.29 28.74
C LEU A 164 17.71 2.43 27.84
N PHE A 165 18.27 3.63 28.06
CA PHE A 165 17.95 4.82 27.30
C PHE A 165 16.45 5.08 27.18
N PRO A 166 15.77 5.29 28.33
CA PRO A 166 14.32 5.48 28.32
C PRO A 166 13.94 6.70 27.50
N ALA A 167 12.90 6.56 26.69
CA ALA A 167 12.39 7.66 25.90
C ALA A 167 11.58 8.64 26.78
N THR A 168 11.61 9.92 26.41
CA THR A 168 10.78 10.93 27.06
C THR A 168 9.36 10.87 26.55
N ASP A 169 8.37 10.83 27.46
CA ASP A 169 6.95 10.77 27.12
C ASP A 169 6.55 11.88 26.13
N GLN A 170 5.95 11.49 25.01
CA GLN A 170 5.49 12.36 23.92
C GLN A 170 6.58 13.30 23.35
N ARG A 171 7.82 12.80 23.26
CA ARG A 171 8.97 13.52 22.71
C ARG A 171 9.75 12.70 21.68
N GLY A 172 9.09 11.77 21.01
CA GLY A 172 9.72 10.86 20.03
C GLY A 172 10.01 11.48 18.67
N TYR A 173 9.51 12.68 18.37
CA TYR A 173 9.60 13.26 17.03
C TYR A 173 11.05 13.41 16.54
N HIS A 174 11.37 12.71 15.43
CA HIS A 174 12.70 12.61 14.83
C HIS A 174 13.79 12.07 15.77
N GLU A 175 13.41 11.41 16.86
CA GLU A 175 14.37 10.79 17.75
C GLU A 175 15.17 9.70 17.02
N SER A 176 16.42 9.55 17.40
CA SER A 176 17.32 8.55 16.84
C SER A 176 17.70 7.48 17.87
N GLY A 177 18.31 6.40 17.41
CA GLY A 177 18.87 5.40 18.33
C GLY A 177 19.95 6.00 19.26
N PRO A 178 20.04 5.57 20.52
CA PRO A 178 19.32 4.46 21.12
C PRO A 178 17.96 4.81 21.75
N TYR A 179 17.53 6.06 21.72
CA TYR A 179 16.24 6.50 22.29
C TYR A 179 15.03 6.08 21.44
N ALA A 180 15.17 6.06 20.09
CA ALA A 180 14.23 5.41 19.20
C ALA A 180 14.58 3.92 19.09
N LYS A 181 13.77 3.06 19.69
CA LYS A 181 14.06 1.63 19.85
C LYS A 181 13.86 0.85 18.55
N PHE A 182 12.90 1.26 17.72
CA PHE A 182 12.50 0.51 16.53
C PHE A 182 12.98 1.10 15.21
N ASN A 183 14.07 1.89 15.26
CA ASN A 183 14.67 2.49 14.06
C ASN A 183 15.09 1.43 13.03
N GLN A 184 15.71 0.32 13.47
CA GLN A 184 16.13 -0.74 12.55
C GLN A 184 14.92 -1.44 11.93
N PHE A 185 13.88 -1.73 12.72
CA PHE A 185 12.62 -2.28 12.23
C PHE A 185 12.01 -1.37 11.16
N ARG A 186 11.86 -0.06 11.44
CA ARG A 186 11.31 0.91 10.48
C ARG A 186 12.12 0.95 9.18
N THR A 187 13.45 1.04 9.26
CA THR A 187 14.30 1.11 8.07
C THR A 187 14.23 -0.15 7.22
N GLN A 188 14.09 -1.32 7.84
CA GLN A 188 13.89 -2.56 7.12
C GLN A 188 12.50 -2.63 6.47
N CYS A 189 11.45 -2.15 7.16
CA CYS A 189 10.13 -1.98 6.54
C CYS A 189 10.21 -1.11 5.28
N MET A 190 10.88 0.04 5.36
CA MET A 190 11.07 0.94 4.21
C MET A 190 11.77 0.24 3.05
N GLN A 191 12.83 -0.51 3.33
CA GLN A 191 13.56 -1.27 2.31
C GLN A 191 12.65 -2.31 1.62
N TYR A 192 11.89 -3.08 2.38
CA TYR A 192 11.00 -4.11 1.81
C TYR A 192 9.82 -3.49 1.04
N ILE A 193 9.28 -2.37 1.53
CA ILE A 193 8.24 -1.63 0.80
C ILE A 193 8.78 -1.10 -0.53
N ALA A 194 10.00 -0.54 -0.53
CA ALA A 194 10.63 -0.07 -1.76
C ALA A 194 10.90 -1.21 -2.76
N GLN A 195 11.37 -2.36 -2.29
CA GLN A 195 11.55 -3.57 -3.11
C GLN A 195 10.23 -4.09 -3.69
N ALA A 196 9.13 -3.88 -2.98
CA ALA A 196 7.78 -4.21 -3.44
C ALA A 196 7.17 -3.12 -4.36
N GLY A 197 7.93 -2.11 -4.75
CA GLY A 197 7.52 -1.06 -5.69
C GLY A 197 6.96 0.20 -5.03
N GLY A 198 6.95 0.27 -3.69
CA GLY A 198 6.55 1.48 -2.96
C GLY A 198 7.57 2.60 -3.13
N GLN A 199 7.11 3.78 -3.48
CA GLN A 199 7.95 4.95 -3.64
C GLN A 199 8.11 5.68 -2.31
N ILE A 200 9.12 5.30 -1.54
CA ILE A 200 9.39 5.87 -0.22
C ILE A 200 10.07 7.23 -0.35
N LYS A 201 9.60 8.21 0.42
CA LYS A 201 10.22 9.52 0.56
C LYS A 201 11.23 9.50 1.72
N TYR A 202 10.77 9.20 2.92
CA TYR A 202 11.55 8.98 4.14
C TYR A 202 10.70 8.32 5.22
N GLY A 203 11.32 8.02 6.37
CA GLY A 203 10.63 7.58 7.58
C GLY A 203 11.35 8.05 8.83
N HIS A 204 10.60 8.29 9.88
CA HIS A 204 11.11 8.76 11.18
C HIS A 204 10.27 8.24 12.34
N SER A 205 10.76 8.40 13.57
CA SER A 205 9.95 8.25 14.76
C SER A 205 9.06 9.48 14.94
N GLU A 206 7.81 9.25 15.33
CA GLU A 206 6.80 10.28 15.57
C GLU A 206 6.71 10.67 17.05
N VAL A 207 5.88 11.70 17.35
CA VAL A 207 5.73 12.28 18.69
C VAL A 207 5.39 11.23 19.74
N GLY A 208 4.55 10.24 19.37
CA GLY A 208 4.01 9.27 20.28
C GLY A 208 5.07 8.31 20.82
N ASN A 209 5.47 8.54 22.06
CA ASN A 209 6.36 7.64 22.78
C ASN A 209 5.95 7.65 24.26
N PHE A 210 5.61 6.49 24.81
CA PHE A 210 5.20 6.36 26.22
C PHE A 210 5.26 4.90 26.68
N THR A 211 5.30 4.72 27.99
CA THR A 211 5.19 3.41 28.63
C THR A 211 3.82 3.29 29.32
N LEU A 212 3.19 2.15 29.18
CA LEU A 212 1.93 1.81 29.82
C LEU A 212 1.86 0.32 30.12
N ASN A 213 1.59 -0.04 31.36
CA ASN A 213 1.44 -1.44 31.81
C ASN A 213 2.63 -2.34 31.45
N GLY A 214 3.87 -1.85 31.61
CA GLY A 214 5.08 -2.60 31.30
C GLY A 214 5.36 -2.81 29.82
N LYS A 215 4.68 -2.04 28.97
CA LYS A 215 4.94 -2.01 27.53
C LYS A 215 5.39 -0.62 27.09
N ILE A 216 6.34 -0.58 26.15
CA ILE A 216 6.70 0.63 25.43
C ILE A 216 5.84 0.74 24.18
N TYR A 217 5.40 1.95 23.89
CA TYR A 217 4.67 2.35 22.69
C TYR A 217 5.49 3.42 21.98
N GLU A 218 6.00 3.10 20.80
CA GLU A 218 6.78 4.02 19.98
C GLU A 218 6.09 4.20 18.62
N GLN A 219 5.73 5.46 18.33
CA GLN A 219 5.11 5.82 17.07
C GLN A 219 6.16 6.02 15.99
N ASN A 220 5.90 5.49 14.83
CA ASN A 220 6.74 5.58 13.65
C ASN A 220 5.92 6.03 12.46
N GLU A 221 6.55 6.72 11.53
CA GLU A 221 5.94 7.20 10.29
C GLU A 221 6.80 6.85 9.09
N ILE A 222 6.12 6.47 7.99
CA ILE A 222 6.72 6.28 6.67
C ILE A 222 5.95 7.14 5.68
N GLU A 223 6.64 8.12 5.07
CA GLU A 223 6.10 8.96 4.01
C GLU A 223 6.45 8.44 2.63
N PHE A 224 5.51 8.60 1.71
CA PHE A 224 5.65 8.19 0.32
C PHE A 224 5.85 9.39 -0.60
N LEU A 225 6.32 9.13 -1.82
CA LEU A 225 6.34 10.11 -2.90
C LEU A 225 4.99 10.13 -3.61
N PRO A 226 4.54 11.29 -4.12
CA PRO A 226 3.30 11.37 -4.87
C PRO A 226 3.36 10.53 -6.15
N THR A 227 2.33 9.72 -6.35
CA THR A 227 2.14 8.92 -7.56
C THR A 227 0.66 8.89 -7.95
N ARG A 228 0.31 8.26 -9.06
CA ARG A 228 -1.09 8.07 -9.47
C ARG A 228 -1.89 7.51 -8.30
N VAL A 229 -3.10 8.00 -8.10
CA VAL A 229 -3.90 7.67 -6.91
C VAL A 229 -4.14 6.17 -6.71
N GLU A 230 -4.28 5.41 -7.80
CA GLU A 230 -4.42 3.95 -7.74
C GLU A 230 -3.13 3.27 -7.24
N ASP A 231 -1.97 3.74 -7.73
CA ASP A 231 -0.66 3.23 -7.30
C ASP A 231 -0.36 3.65 -5.84
N ALA A 232 -0.80 4.85 -5.44
CA ALA A 232 -0.71 5.32 -4.06
C ALA A 232 -1.51 4.44 -3.09
N ALA A 233 -2.70 3.99 -3.48
CA ALA A 233 -3.49 3.05 -2.69
C ALA A 233 -2.84 1.67 -2.62
N ASP A 234 -2.36 1.14 -3.75
CA ASP A 234 -1.69 -0.15 -3.81
C ASP A 234 -0.44 -0.20 -2.91
N GLN A 235 0.41 0.83 -2.95
CA GLN A 235 1.61 0.87 -2.11
C GLN A 235 1.30 0.96 -0.61
N LEU A 236 0.23 1.65 -0.20
CA LEU A 236 -0.20 1.68 1.20
C LEU A 236 -0.70 0.32 1.68
N MET A 237 -1.43 -0.42 0.85
CA MET A 237 -1.88 -1.77 1.17
C MET A 237 -0.69 -2.72 1.34
N ILE A 238 0.28 -2.67 0.43
CA ILE A 238 1.52 -3.45 0.51
C ILE A 238 2.33 -3.04 1.75
N ALA A 239 2.46 -1.74 2.03
CA ALA A 239 3.19 -1.25 3.20
C ALA A 239 2.61 -1.78 4.51
N LYS A 240 1.29 -1.71 4.70
CA LYS A 240 0.64 -2.28 5.89
C LYS A 240 0.86 -3.79 6.02
N TRP A 241 0.89 -4.50 4.89
CA TRP A 241 1.19 -5.93 4.86
C TRP A 241 2.66 -6.21 5.23
N VAL A 242 3.61 -5.47 4.67
CA VAL A 242 5.04 -5.59 4.99
C VAL A 242 5.28 -5.32 6.47
N ILE A 243 4.77 -4.21 7.00
CA ILE A 243 4.96 -3.82 8.40
C ILE A 243 4.42 -4.91 9.35
N ARG A 244 3.25 -5.50 9.06
CA ARG A 244 2.69 -6.58 9.88
C ARG A 244 3.52 -7.86 9.84
N ASN A 245 3.98 -8.28 8.66
CA ASN A 245 4.78 -9.49 8.53
C ASN A 245 6.14 -9.33 9.21
N LEU A 246 6.82 -8.21 8.97
CA LEU A 246 8.11 -7.95 9.59
C LEU A 246 7.98 -7.83 11.12
N ALA A 247 6.91 -7.19 11.63
CA ALA A 247 6.63 -7.14 13.05
C ALA A 247 6.49 -8.54 13.66
N TYR A 248 5.80 -9.44 12.97
CA TYR A 248 5.67 -10.83 13.40
C TYR A 248 7.05 -11.53 13.49
N GLU A 249 7.91 -11.35 12.49
CA GLU A 249 9.29 -11.91 12.51
C GLU A 249 10.14 -11.36 13.66
N TYR A 250 9.95 -10.09 14.00
CA TYR A 250 10.65 -9.42 15.10
C TYR A 250 10.04 -9.73 16.49
N GLY A 251 8.92 -10.47 16.56
CA GLY A 251 8.19 -10.67 17.81
C GLY A 251 7.56 -9.39 18.38
N LEU A 252 7.30 -8.41 17.51
CA LEU A 252 6.71 -7.12 17.87
C LEU A 252 5.20 -7.11 17.61
N ASN A 253 4.47 -6.29 18.37
CA ASN A 253 3.10 -5.95 18.06
C ASN A 253 3.05 -4.58 17.38
N ILE A 254 2.14 -4.40 16.43
CA ILE A 254 1.91 -3.10 15.77
C ILE A 254 0.42 -2.78 15.71
N THR A 255 0.12 -1.49 15.64
CA THR A 255 -1.25 -1.05 15.40
C THR A 255 -1.29 0.21 14.53
N PHE A 256 -2.25 0.21 13.60
CA PHE A 256 -2.62 1.37 12.79
C PHE A 256 -3.87 2.08 13.33
N ALA A 257 -4.33 1.72 14.53
CA ALA A 257 -5.51 2.35 15.12
C ALA A 257 -5.30 3.85 15.31
N PRO A 258 -6.25 4.70 14.91
CA PRO A 258 -6.09 6.15 14.94
C PRO A 258 -5.86 6.71 16.34
N LYS A 259 -6.43 6.07 17.37
CA LYS A 259 -6.29 6.50 18.77
C LYS A 259 -6.29 5.28 19.69
N ILE A 260 -5.13 4.97 20.26
CA ILE A 260 -4.96 3.80 21.13
C ILE A 260 -5.21 4.10 22.60
N THR A 261 -4.98 5.35 23.03
CA THR A 261 -5.26 5.78 24.40
C THR A 261 -5.51 7.30 24.49
N ALA A 262 -6.33 7.72 25.40
CA ALA A 262 -6.59 9.14 25.66
C ALA A 262 -5.31 9.85 26.19
N GLY A 263 -5.12 11.12 25.84
CA GLY A 263 -4.03 11.94 26.31
C GLY A 263 -2.67 11.68 25.65
N LYS A 264 -2.55 10.73 24.71
CA LYS A 264 -1.34 10.46 23.93
C LYS A 264 -1.58 10.73 22.44
N ALA A 265 -0.52 10.89 21.65
CA ALA A 265 -0.63 11.09 20.21
C ALA A 265 -1.41 9.96 19.55
N GLY A 266 -2.23 10.30 18.58
CA GLY A 266 -2.91 9.35 17.70
C GLY A 266 -2.09 9.11 16.44
N SER A 267 -2.42 8.05 15.69
CA SER A 267 -1.81 7.77 14.38
C SER A 267 -2.68 8.35 13.28
N GLY A 268 -2.09 9.20 12.45
CA GLY A 268 -2.68 9.74 11.24
C GLY A 268 -2.49 8.83 10.02
N LEU A 269 -3.26 9.11 9.00
CA LEU A 269 -2.98 8.74 7.63
C LEU A 269 -3.29 9.99 6.80
N HIS A 270 -2.33 10.92 6.79
CA HIS A 270 -2.49 12.15 6.03
C HIS A 270 -2.33 11.87 4.54
N ILE A 271 -3.25 12.35 3.74
CA ILE A 271 -3.21 12.19 2.29
C ILE A 271 -2.89 13.52 1.65
N HIS A 272 -1.69 13.66 1.12
CA HIS A 272 -1.31 14.80 0.30
C HIS A 272 -1.70 14.56 -1.15
N MET A 273 -2.14 15.61 -1.83
CA MET A 273 -2.69 15.52 -3.17
C MET A 273 -2.07 16.56 -4.10
N ARG A 274 -1.89 16.19 -5.35
CA ARG A 274 -1.60 17.14 -6.42
C ARG A 274 -2.34 16.77 -7.70
N ILE A 275 -2.59 17.77 -8.51
CA ILE A 275 -3.23 17.60 -9.82
C ILE A 275 -2.19 17.92 -10.88
N MET A 276 -2.00 16.99 -11.80
CA MET A 276 -0.98 17.08 -12.85
C MET A 276 -1.62 17.22 -14.22
N LYS A 277 -1.02 18.04 -15.08
CA LYS A 277 -1.35 18.14 -16.50
C LYS A 277 -0.06 18.29 -17.29
N ASP A 278 0.15 17.45 -18.29
CA ASP A 278 1.33 17.47 -19.15
C ASP A 278 2.65 17.52 -18.35
N GLY A 279 2.74 16.72 -17.30
CA GLY A 279 3.88 16.65 -16.39
C GLY A 279 4.09 17.84 -15.46
N LYS A 280 3.14 18.80 -15.43
CA LYS A 280 3.22 20.00 -14.60
C LYS A 280 2.19 19.98 -13.47
N ASN A 281 2.62 20.35 -12.28
CA ASN A 281 1.74 20.51 -11.12
C ASN A 281 0.82 21.73 -11.32
N GLN A 282 -0.49 21.51 -11.22
CA GLN A 282 -1.53 22.51 -11.42
C GLN A 282 -2.01 23.16 -10.12
N MET A 283 -1.41 22.85 -8.97
CA MET A 283 -1.88 23.36 -7.67
C MET A 283 -1.41 24.78 -7.39
N LEU A 284 -0.33 25.22 -8.01
CA LEU A 284 0.22 26.56 -7.86
C LEU A 284 0.25 27.29 -9.21
N GLN A 285 -0.02 28.60 -9.16
CA GLN A 285 0.15 29.53 -10.25
C GLN A 285 0.73 30.85 -9.70
N ASP A 286 1.85 31.30 -10.24
CA ASP A 286 2.53 32.54 -9.82
C ASP A 286 2.78 32.62 -8.30
N GLY A 287 3.12 31.50 -7.66
CA GLY A 287 3.42 31.39 -6.23
C GLY A 287 2.19 31.39 -5.30
N VAL A 288 0.98 31.37 -5.85
CA VAL A 288 -0.28 31.30 -5.09
C VAL A 288 -1.10 30.08 -5.49
N LEU A 289 -2.09 29.70 -4.65
CA LEU A 289 -3.03 28.62 -4.99
C LEU A 289 -3.78 28.94 -6.28
N SER A 290 -3.68 28.03 -7.23
CA SER A 290 -4.37 28.13 -8.52
C SER A 290 -5.90 28.01 -8.38
N GLU A 291 -6.63 28.30 -9.45
CA GLU A 291 -8.06 28.04 -9.51
C GLU A 291 -8.37 26.53 -9.37
N THR A 292 -7.54 25.69 -9.98
CA THR A 292 -7.64 24.22 -9.85
C THR A 292 -7.51 23.78 -8.39
N ALA A 293 -6.53 24.30 -7.65
CA ALA A 293 -6.35 24.01 -6.23
C ALA A 293 -7.58 24.46 -5.40
N ARG A 294 -8.06 25.66 -5.62
CA ARG A 294 -9.26 26.18 -4.91
C ARG A 294 -10.50 25.33 -5.19
N LYS A 295 -10.71 24.88 -6.42
CA LYS A 295 -11.81 23.97 -6.78
C LYS A 295 -11.66 22.59 -6.09
N ALA A 296 -10.45 22.05 -6.04
CA ALA A 296 -10.18 20.79 -5.35
C ALA A 296 -10.47 20.91 -3.84
N ILE A 297 -9.99 21.98 -3.19
CA ILE A 297 -10.28 22.26 -1.76
C ILE A 297 -11.78 22.37 -1.53
N ALA A 298 -12.49 23.14 -2.35
CA ALA A 298 -13.94 23.30 -2.21
C ALA A 298 -14.69 21.96 -2.38
N GLY A 299 -14.25 21.11 -3.31
CA GLY A 299 -14.80 19.76 -3.50
C GLY A 299 -14.60 18.87 -2.28
N MET A 300 -13.40 18.85 -1.72
CA MET A 300 -13.09 18.11 -0.49
C MET A 300 -13.92 18.61 0.70
N MET A 301 -14.02 19.91 0.89
CA MET A 301 -14.84 20.49 1.98
C MET A 301 -16.31 20.15 1.83
N LYS A 302 -16.84 20.13 0.59
CA LYS A 302 -18.21 19.71 0.32
C LYS A 302 -18.44 18.24 0.66
N LEU A 303 -17.44 17.38 0.47
CA LEU A 303 -17.50 15.95 0.72
C LEU A 303 -16.96 15.55 2.10
N ALA A 304 -16.52 16.49 2.92
CA ALA A 304 -15.93 16.23 4.25
C ALA A 304 -16.77 15.31 5.14
N PRO A 305 -18.11 15.39 5.20
CA PRO A 305 -18.91 14.46 6.00
C PRO A 305 -18.75 13.00 5.54
N SER A 306 -18.70 12.76 4.21
CA SER A 306 -18.51 11.41 3.66
C SER A 306 -17.08 10.91 3.89
N ILE A 307 -16.08 11.77 3.71
CA ILE A 307 -14.67 11.44 3.95
C ILE A 307 -14.46 11.06 5.41
N THR A 308 -14.99 11.86 6.34
CA THR A 308 -14.87 11.61 7.78
C THR A 308 -15.57 10.31 8.20
N ALA A 309 -16.77 10.05 7.66
CA ALA A 309 -17.51 8.83 7.96
C ALA A 309 -16.76 7.56 7.57
N VAL A 310 -16.12 7.55 6.39
CA VAL A 310 -15.32 6.39 5.92
C VAL A 310 -14.05 6.25 6.75
N SER A 311 -13.29 7.33 6.89
CA SER A 311 -11.99 7.31 7.59
C SER A 311 -12.11 6.90 9.05
N TYR A 312 -13.09 7.43 9.78
CA TYR A 312 -13.26 7.16 11.21
C TYR A 312 -13.85 5.79 11.50
N THR A 313 -14.70 5.27 10.64
CA THR A 313 -15.46 4.03 10.88
C THR A 313 -14.67 2.78 10.49
N HIS A 314 -13.75 2.87 9.54
CA HIS A 314 -13.14 1.70 8.88
C HIS A 314 -11.62 1.63 8.99
N LEU A 315 -10.98 2.48 9.79
CA LEU A 315 -9.52 2.46 10.03
C LEU A 315 -9.15 1.76 11.34
#